data_d32debd165c251c243c7fcbd321006f5
#
_entry.id   d32debd165c251c243c7fcbd321006f5
#
_cell.length_a   1.000
_cell.length_b   1.000
_cell.length_c   1.000
_cell.angle_alpha   90.00
_cell.angle_beta   90.00
_cell.angle_gamma   90.00
#
_symmetry.space_group_name_H-M   'P 1'
#
loop_
_entity.id
_entity.type
_entity.pdbx_description
1 polymer ?
#
loop_
_entity_poly.entity_id
_entity_poly.type
_entity_poly.pdbx_seq_one_letter_code
_entity_poly.pdbx_strand_id
1 'polypeptide(L)'
;MREIRFRGRRTDNGNWIYGWLFGFKETLFILEFSSLKPGCPVVPKTVGQYTGTKDKNGIEIYEGDIIVWDYSKKPQEVRWDESICGYTTKRYHLWRVLNKTEIIGNIYENKELLESGGKEGGTK
;
A
#
# COMPACT_ATOMS: atom_id res chain seq x y z
N MET A 1 -6.55 -15.72 -11.99
CA MET A 1 -5.63 -14.73 -12.58
C MET A 1 -5.43 -13.58 -11.62
N ARG A 2 -4.20 -13.12 -11.51
CA ARG A 2 -3.86 -12.04 -10.60
C ARG A 2 -4.36 -10.70 -11.15
N GLU A 3 -5.00 -9.91 -10.30
CA GLU A 3 -5.38 -8.57 -10.69
C GLU A 3 -4.20 -7.64 -10.54
N ILE A 4 -3.95 -6.83 -11.55
CA ILE A 4 -2.88 -5.84 -11.51
C ILE A 4 -3.52 -4.48 -11.45
N ARG A 5 -3.36 -3.81 -10.31
CA ARG A 5 -3.89 -2.47 -10.08
C ARG A 5 -2.89 -1.65 -9.31
N PHE A 6 -2.99 -0.35 -9.50
CA PHE A 6 -2.13 0.61 -8.82
C PHE A 6 -2.98 1.67 -8.15
N ARG A 7 -2.42 2.33 -7.18
CA ARG A 7 -3.01 3.54 -6.61
C ARG A 7 -1.93 4.60 -6.54
N GLY A 8 -2.36 5.87 -6.48
CA GLY A 8 -1.45 6.97 -6.29
C GLY A 8 -2.25 8.17 -5.84
N ARG A 9 -1.59 9.19 -5.31
CA ARG A 9 -2.25 10.42 -4.92
C ARG A 9 -2.23 11.40 -6.08
N ARG A 10 -3.39 11.95 -6.39
CA ARG A 10 -3.51 12.91 -7.48
C ARG A 10 -2.73 14.17 -7.14
N THR A 11 -2.07 14.73 -8.15
CA THR A 11 -1.29 15.94 -7.95
C THR A 11 -2.18 17.16 -7.72
N ASP A 12 -3.43 17.13 -8.20
CA ASP A 12 -4.30 18.30 -8.13
C ASP A 12 -5.05 18.44 -6.81
N ASN A 13 -5.43 17.33 -6.17
CA ASN A 13 -6.24 17.44 -4.96
C ASN A 13 -5.78 16.53 -3.83
N GLY A 14 -4.75 15.71 -4.07
CA GLY A 14 -4.22 14.81 -3.05
C GLY A 14 -5.07 13.61 -2.76
N ASN A 15 -6.18 13.42 -3.47
CA ASN A 15 -7.02 12.24 -3.27
C ASN A 15 -6.38 11.02 -3.90
N TRP A 16 -6.70 9.86 -3.35
CA TRP A 16 -6.24 8.60 -3.93
C TRP A 16 -7.06 8.26 -5.17
N ILE A 17 -6.38 7.71 -6.17
CA ILE A 17 -7.01 7.19 -7.37
C ILE A 17 -6.46 5.80 -7.63
N TYR A 18 -7.30 4.91 -8.12
CA TYR A 18 -6.98 3.49 -8.31
C TYR A 18 -7.26 3.10 -9.75
N GLY A 19 -6.36 2.32 -10.34
CA GLY A 19 -6.59 1.85 -11.70
C GLY A 19 -5.30 1.44 -12.41
N TRP A 20 -5.26 1.75 -13.70
CA TRP A 20 -4.12 1.43 -14.56
C TRP A 20 -3.04 2.49 -14.45
N LEU A 21 -1.80 2.08 -14.35
CA LEU A 21 -0.67 3.00 -14.27
C LEU A 21 -0.01 3.10 -15.64
N PHE A 22 0.28 4.32 -16.07
CA PHE A 22 1.10 4.52 -17.27
C PHE A 22 1.93 5.79 -17.13
N GLY A 23 3.01 5.85 -17.93
CA GLY A 23 3.90 7.00 -17.91
C GLY A 23 3.91 7.68 -19.26
N PHE A 24 4.04 9.01 -19.26
CA PHE A 24 4.17 9.79 -20.47
C PHE A 24 4.98 11.04 -20.15
N LYS A 25 6.10 11.22 -20.86
CA LYS A 25 6.97 12.39 -20.70
C LYS A 25 7.29 12.65 -19.23
N GLU A 26 7.78 11.61 -18.55
CA GLU A 26 8.25 11.69 -17.17
C GLU A 26 7.13 11.95 -16.14
N THR A 27 5.88 11.89 -16.57
CA THR A 27 4.75 12.01 -15.64
C THR A 27 4.07 10.65 -15.52
N LEU A 28 3.70 10.29 -14.31
CA LEU A 28 2.91 9.08 -14.07
C LEU A 28 1.44 9.45 -13.97
N PHE A 29 0.61 8.62 -14.56
CA PHE A 29 -0.84 8.81 -14.58
C PHE A 29 -1.52 7.54 -14.13
N ILE A 30 -2.69 7.69 -13.50
CA ILE A 30 -3.56 6.54 -13.22
C ILE A 30 -4.89 6.79 -13.92
N LEU A 31 -5.34 5.77 -14.64
CA LEU A 31 -6.62 5.76 -15.36
C LEU A 31 -7.55 4.82 -14.63
N GLU A 32 -8.67 5.34 -14.15
CA GLU A 32 -9.65 4.51 -13.46
C GLU A 32 -10.25 3.49 -14.40
N PHE A 33 -10.50 2.28 -13.93
CA PHE A 33 -10.94 1.18 -14.78
C PHE A 33 -12.26 1.44 -15.50
N SER A 34 -13.20 2.01 -14.82
CA SER A 34 -14.55 2.18 -15.37
C SER A 34 -14.83 3.60 -15.83
N SER A 35 -13.81 4.43 -15.90
CA SER A 35 -14.01 5.84 -16.18
C SER A 35 -13.77 6.14 -17.65
N LEU A 36 -14.56 7.05 -18.20
CA LEU A 36 -14.32 7.58 -19.55
C LEU A 36 -13.40 8.79 -19.49
N LYS A 37 -12.99 9.22 -18.31
CA LYS A 37 -12.13 10.37 -18.14
C LYS A 37 -10.69 10.00 -18.47
N PRO A 38 -9.88 10.97 -18.90
CA PRO A 38 -8.46 10.72 -19.11
C PRO A 38 -7.76 10.43 -17.80
N GLY A 39 -6.57 9.84 -17.88
CA GLY A 39 -5.80 9.54 -16.70
C GLY A 39 -5.45 10.79 -15.91
N CYS A 40 -5.30 10.64 -14.62
CA CYS A 40 -4.95 11.72 -13.71
C CYS A 40 -3.48 11.64 -13.34
N PRO A 41 -2.75 12.76 -13.38
CA PRO A 41 -1.36 12.77 -12.90
C PRO A 41 -1.31 12.46 -11.42
N VAL A 42 -0.34 11.66 -11.02
CA VAL A 42 -0.16 11.28 -9.63
C VAL A 42 1.25 11.59 -9.18
N VAL A 43 1.42 11.73 -7.86
CA VAL A 43 2.72 11.97 -7.26
C VAL A 43 3.49 10.65 -7.28
N PRO A 44 4.62 10.56 -8.01
CA PRO A 44 5.27 9.28 -8.25
C PRO A 44 5.62 8.48 -7.01
N LYS A 45 6.08 9.14 -5.96
CA LYS A 45 6.50 8.42 -4.75
C LYS A 45 5.32 7.78 -4.02
N THR A 46 4.08 8.16 -4.35
CA THR A 46 2.90 7.59 -3.69
C THR A 46 2.33 6.40 -4.44
N VAL A 47 2.88 6.09 -5.61
CA VAL A 47 2.36 5.00 -6.43
C VAL A 47 2.70 3.67 -5.77
N GLY A 48 1.70 2.81 -5.62
CA GLY A 48 1.90 1.48 -5.08
C GLY A 48 1.00 0.50 -5.78
N GLN A 49 1.46 -0.74 -5.84
CA GLN A 49 0.72 -1.80 -6.51
C GLN A 49 -0.13 -2.57 -5.50
N TYR A 50 -1.31 -3.01 -5.95
CA TYR A 50 -2.13 -3.93 -5.19
C TYR A 50 -1.34 -5.23 -4.98
N THR A 51 -1.27 -5.67 -3.74
CA THR A 51 -0.48 -6.87 -3.42
C THR A 51 -1.13 -8.17 -3.90
N GLY A 52 -2.39 -8.09 -4.28
CA GLY A 52 -3.14 -9.29 -4.66
C GLY A 52 -3.85 -9.93 -3.48
N THR A 53 -3.75 -9.33 -2.30
CA THR A 53 -4.33 -9.89 -1.08
C THR A 53 -5.18 -8.85 -0.37
N LYS A 54 -6.05 -9.33 0.50
CA LYS A 54 -6.93 -8.47 1.28
C LYS A 54 -6.70 -8.70 2.76
N ASP A 55 -7.01 -7.70 3.57
CA ASP A 55 -6.91 -7.86 5.01
C ASP A 55 -8.12 -8.66 5.55
N LYS A 56 -8.18 -8.83 6.86
CA LYS A 56 -9.24 -9.65 7.46
C LYS A 56 -10.63 -9.06 7.25
N ASN A 57 -10.72 -7.79 6.90
CA ASN A 57 -12.00 -7.11 6.66
C ASN A 57 -12.36 -7.06 5.18
N GLY A 58 -11.57 -7.72 4.32
CA GLY A 58 -11.82 -7.72 2.90
C GLY A 58 -11.31 -6.50 2.16
N ILE A 59 -10.48 -5.68 2.80
CA ILE A 59 -9.93 -4.46 2.20
C ILE A 59 -8.64 -4.83 1.46
N GLU A 60 -8.51 -4.34 0.22
CA GLU A 60 -7.34 -4.59 -0.60
C GLU A 60 -6.09 -3.97 0.03
N ILE A 61 -5.01 -4.75 0.08
CA ILE A 61 -3.73 -4.29 0.63
C ILE A 61 -2.84 -3.84 -0.50
N TYR A 62 -2.33 -2.61 -0.40
CA TYR A 62 -1.42 -2.02 -1.37
C TYR A 62 -0.03 -1.80 -0.75
N GLU A 63 0.99 -1.76 -1.60
CA GLU A 63 2.31 -1.30 -1.15
C GLU A 63 2.16 0.04 -0.45
N GLY A 64 2.82 0.18 0.67
CA GLY A 64 2.76 1.41 1.45
C GLY A 64 1.69 1.41 2.53
N ASP A 65 0.82 0.40 2.55
CA ASP A 65 -0.14 0.30 3.64
C ASP A 65 0.57 -0.06 4.94
N ILE A 66 0.01 0.39 6.04
CA ILE A 66 0.47 0.01 7.37
C ILE A 66 -0.55 -0.94 7.94
N ILE A 67 -0.09 -2.11 8.33
CA ILE A 67 -0.97 -3.16 8.83
C ILE A 67 -0.54 -3.61 10.22
N VAL A 68 -1.47 -4.16 10.97
CA VAL A 68 -1.18 -4.86 12.22
C VAL A 68 -1.62 -6.30 12.06
N TRP A 69 -0.87 -7.19 12.66
CA TRP A 69 -1.19 -8.61 12.71
C TRP A 69 -1.85 -8.89 14.04
N ASP A 70 -2.89 -9.72 14.05
CA ASP A 70 -3.67 -9.99 15.25
C ASP A 70 -2.81 -10.39 16.46
N TYR A 71 -1.73 -11.09 16.21
CA TYR A 71 -0.90 -11.59 17.30
C TYR A 71 0.23 -10.65 17.70
N SER A 72 0.62 -9.77 16.81
CA SER A 72 1.75 -8.88 17.08
C SER A 72 1.33 -7.51 17.58
N LYS A 73 0.28 -6.93 16.99
CA LYS A 73 -0.21 -5.59 17.29
C LYS A 73 0.79 -4.48 16.97
N LYS A 74 1.92 -4.81 16.37
CA LYS A 74 2.90 -3.81 15.97
C LYS A 74 2.63 -3.35 14.55
N PRO A 75 2.49 -2.04 14.30
CA PRO A 75 2.29 -1.54 12.94
C PRO A 75 3.51 -1.85 12.08
N GLN A 76 3.26 -2.33 10.87
CA GLN A 76 4.32 -2.67 9.93
C GLN A 76 3.94 -2.22 8.53
N GLU A 77 4.94 -1.77 7.79
CA GLU A 77 4.75 -1.31 6.42
C GLU A 77 4.78 -2.49 5.44
N VAL A 78 3.85 -2.50 4.50
CA VAL A 78 3.82 -3.48 3.41
C VAL A 78 4.71 -2.98 2.29
N ARG A 79 5.68 -3.80 1.86
CA ARG A 79 6.61 -3.42 0.81
C ARG A 79 6.98 -4.61 -0.05
N TRP A 80 7.49 -4.33 -1.23
CA TRP A 80 8.00 -5.35 -2.13
C TRP A 80 9.43 -5.68 -1.74
N ASP A 81 9.76 -6.96 -1.72
CA ASP A 81 11.11 -7.43 -1.42
C ASP A 81 11.59 -8.28 -2.59
N GLU A 82 12.58 -7.78 -3.31
CA GLU A 82 13.08 -8.46 -4.50
C GLU A 82 13.78 -9.77 -4.17
N SER A 83 14.34 -9.88 -2.99
CA SER A 83 15.07 -11.10 -2.63
C SER A 83 14.14 -12.30 -2.53
N ILE A 84 12.87 -12.08 -2.25
CA ILE A 84 11.88 -13.15 -2.18
C ILE A 84 10.84 -13.04 -3.28
N CYS A 85 10.97 -12.02 -4.15
CA CYS A 85 10.02 -11.75 -5.22
C CYS A 85 8.59 -11.70 -4.68
N GLY A 86 8.39 -10.98 -3.59
CA GLY A 86 7.07 -10.94 -2.97
C GLY A 86 6.89 -9.78 -2.04
N TYR A 87 5.66 -9.61 -1.60
CA TYR A 87 5.33 -8.56 -0.64
C TYR A 87 5.58 -9.05 0.77
N THR A 88 6.06 -8.16 1.60
CA THR A 88 6.43 -8.53 2.95
C THR A 88 6.30 -7.32 3.86
N THR A 89 6.31 -7.58 5.15
CA THR A 89 6.56 -6.56 6.14
C THR A 89 7.96 -6.81 6.66
N LYS A 90 8.41 -5.99 7.59
CA LYS A 90 9.75 -6.16 8.13
C LYS A 90 9.95 -7.53 8.77
N ARG A 91 8.90 -8.10 9.33
CA ARG A 91 9.00 -9.34 10.10
C ARG A 91 8.44 -10.56 9.41
N TYR A 92 7.44 -10.39 8.57
CA TYR A 92 6.67 -11.52 8.05
C TYR A 92 6.43 -11.38 6.57
N HIS A 93 6.46 -12.51 5.88
CA HIS A 93 5.96 -12.54 4.52
C HIS A 93 4.45 -12.30 4.57
N LEU A 94 3.96 -11.46 3.68
CA LEU A 94 2.56 -11.08 3.71
C LEU A 94 1.63 -12.29 3.61
N TRP A 95 1.97 -13.24 2.77
CA TRP A 95 1.12 -14.41 2.57
C TRP A 95 0.92 -15.25 3.83
N ARG A 96 1.81 -15.13 4.79
CA ARG A 96 1.70 -15.88 6.03
C ARG A 96 0.68 -15.31 7.00
N VAL A 97 0.37 -14.03 6.86
CA VAL A 97 -0.47 -13.34 7.84
C VAL A 97 -1.75 -12.77 7.25
N LEU A 98 -2.09 -13.18 6.04
CA LEU A 98 -3.19 -12.60 5.26
C LEU A 98 -4.49 -12.43 6.01
N ASN A 99 -4.97 -13.51 6.60
CA ASN A 99 -6.30 -13.51 7.19
C ASN A 99 -6.34 -12.93 8.60
N LYS A 100 -5.20 -12.43 9.06
CA LYS A 100 -5.09 -11.97 10.44
C LYS A 100 -4.51 -10.56 10.53
N THR A 101 -4.59 -9.82 9.44
CA THR A 101 -4.06 -8.46 9.39
C THR A 101 -5.19 -7.46 9.23
N GLU A 102 -4.92 -6.26 9.67
CA GLU A 102 -5.86 -5.16 9.49
C GLU A 102 -5.08 -3.93 9.03
N ILE A 103 -5.58 -3.26 7.99
CA ILE A 103 -4.99 -2.02 7.51
C ILE A 103 -5.39 -0.92 8.46
N ILE A 104 -4.40 -0.19 9.01
CA ILE A 104 -4.67 0.91 9.93
C ILE A 104 -4.25 2.26 9.39
N GLY A 105 -3.63 2.29 8.21
CA GLY A 105 -3.22 3.52 7.57
C GLY A 105 -2.24 3.24 6.46
N ASN A 106 -1.47 4.26 6.07
CA ASN A 106 -0.43 4.10 5.06
C ASN A 106 0.73 5.04 5.37
N ILE A 107 1.87 4.80 4.74
CA ILE A 107 3.10 5.54 5.05
C ILE A 107 3.06 6.99 4.60
N TYR A 108 2.11 7.36 3.74
CA TYR A 108 2.02 8.71 3.19
C TYR A 108 1.19 9.64 4.06
N GLU A 109 0.25 9.08 4.81
CA GLU A 109 -0.65 9.84 5.66
C GLU A 109 -0.47 9.56 7.14
N ASN A 110 0.09 8.40 7.49
CA ASN A 110 0.10 7.92 8.87
C ASN A 110 1.47 7.39 9.28
N LYS A 111 2.54 7.99 8.76
CA LYS A 111 3.89 7.50 9.03
C LYS A 111 4.21 7.45 10.52
N GLU A 112 3.59 8.31 11.30
CA GLU A 112 3.79 8.34 12.74
C GLU A 112 3.37 7.04 13.40
N LEU A 113 2.50 6.26 12.79
CA LEU A 113 2.10 4.97 13.35
C LEU A 113 3.28 4.02 13.45
N LEU A 114 4.15 4.03 12.44
CA LEU A 114 5.35 3.20 12.46
C LEU A 114 6.34 3.68 13.50
N GLU A 115 6.49 4.99 13.61
CA GLU A 115 7.43 5.57 14.57
C GLU A 115 6.99 5.30 16.00
N SER A 116 5.69 5.48 16.28
CA SER A 116 5.14 5.18 17.60
C SER A 116 5.32 3.72 17.94
N GLY A 117 5.00 2.83 17.01
CA GLY A 117 5.18 1.42 17.22
C GLY A 117 6.63 1.07 17.50
N GLY A 118 7.53 1.69 16.74
CA GLY A 118 8.95 1.49 16.96
C GLY A 118 9.41 1.99 18.31
N LYS A 119 8.95 3.17 18.71
CA LYS A 119 9.28 3.72 20.01
C LYS A 119 8.78 2.83 21.13
N GLU A 120 7.55 2.41 21.03
CA GLU A 120 6.99 1.53 22.04
C GLU A 120 7.80 0.25 22.16
N GLY A 121 8.12 -0.33 21.03
CA GLY A 121 8.93 -1.51 21.02
C GLY A 121 10.31 -1.27 21.60
N GLY A 122 10.84 -0.08 21.39
CA GLY A 122 12.18 0.25 21.88
C GLY A 122 12.21 0.59 23.34
N THR A 123 11.12 1.09 23.88
CA THR A 123 11.09 1.55 25.25
C THR A 123 10.58 0.51 26.23
N LYS A 124 10.04 -0.53 25.73
CA LYS A 124 9.43 -1.54 26.61
C LYS A 124 10.19 -2.85 26.63
#